data_e4dd23b06c84a9c621acd92dbcc5657a
#
_entry.id   e4dd23b06c84a9c621acd92dbcc5657a
#
_cell.length_a   1.000
_cell.length_b   1.000
_cell.length_c   1.000
_cell.angle_alpha   90.00
_cell.angle_beta   90.00
_cell.angle_gamma   90.00
#
_symmetry.space_group_name_H-M   'P 1'
#
loop_
_entity.id
_entity.type
_entity.pdbx_description
1 polymer ?
#
loop_
_entity_poly.entity_id
_entity_poly.type
_entity_poly.pdbx_seq_one_letter_code
_entity_poly.pdbx_strand_id
1 'polypeptide(L)'
;MGYLHQFDKENATQLLMENRYTGEQEKVAKALFDNSCQYCHSPSTPLPFYSKFPIVGDQMQSDIQNGLRAFRLDRLVEGLKDPSKLSQADLAKLQRVLENNEMPIAKFRHLHWGSKPDEQEKVALLNWIREVRKMSLPKETPNVDADRLVQPIPDSIATDEAKVALGHDLYFDGRLSGDGSIQCHTCHQLDKGGVDRLDTSTGIDGKKGPINAPTVFNAAFNFVQFWDGRAADLADQAKGPPTNPVEMGSHSWDDIVARFEMDEEFKKEFLKEYPQVTKETLTHAIGEYEKTLITPNSDFDRYLKGDKTALTEQQVRGYELFKQHKCDTCHTGVAMGGQSYEYMGLYGDYFK
;
A
#
# COMPACT_ATOMS: atom_id res chain seq x y z
N MET A 1 12.12 5.34 40.08
CA MET A 1 12.57 5.78 38.75
C MET A 1 13.66 4.86 38.17
N GLY A 2 14.69 4.45 38.91
CA GLY A 2 15.70 3.50 38.43
C GLY A 2 15.15 2.16 37.93
N TYR A 3 14.11 1.64 38.57
CA TYR A 3 13.51 0.37 38.20
C TYR A 3 12.86 0.40 36.80
N LEU A 4 12.11 1.45 36.45
CA LEU A 4 11.50 1.57 35.12
C LEU A 4 12.55 1.68 34.02
N HIS A 5 13.57 2.47 34.23
CA HIS A 5 14.68 2.60 33.29
C HIS A 5 15.43 1.26 33.07
N GLN A 6 15.63 0.49 34.15
CA GLN A 6 16.22 -0.85 34.04
C GLN A 6 15.29 -1.80 33.26
N PHE A 7 14.00 -1.79 33.57
CA PHE A 7 13.00 -2.58 32.88
C PHE A 7 12.94 -2.28 31.38
N ASP A 8 12.99 -0.98 31.00
CA ASP A 8 12.99 -0.55 29.61
C ASP A 8 14.22 -1.07 28.86
N LYS A 9 15.39 -1.00 29.47
CA LYS A 9 16.65 -1.52 28.90
C LYS A 9 16.64 -3.03 28.73
N GLU A 10 16.14 -3.76 29.71
CA GLU A 10 16.04 -5.21 29.67
C GLU A 10 15.07 -5.64 28.55
N ASN A 11 13.91 -4.97 28.45
CA ASN A 11 12.93 -5.24 27.40
C ASN A 11 13.51 -4.98 26.00
N ALA A 12 14.16 -3.83 25.77
CA ALA A 12 14.80 -3.51 24.51
C ALA A 12 15.90 -4.52 24.15
N THR A 13 16.75 -4.89 25.12
CA THR A 13 17.82 -5.88 24.93
C THR A 13 17.27 -7.24 24.56
N GLN A 14 16.22 -7.70 25.25
CA GLN A 14 15.54 -8.97 24.94
C GLN A 14 15.03 -8.99 23.51
N LEU A 15 14.31 -7.95 23.06
CA LEU A 15 13.77 -7.85 21.71
C LEU A 15 14.86 -7.86 20.63
N LEU A 16 16.00 -7.20 20.89
CA LEU A 16 17.15 -7.22 19.97
C LEU A 16 17.75 -8.63 19.87
N MET A 17 17.93 -9.33 21.01
CA MET A 17 18.48 -10.68 21.05
C MET A 17 17.58 -11.71 20.36
N GLU A 18 16.26 -11.64 20.59
CA GLU A 18 15.28 -12.55 19.99
C GLU A 18 15.25 -12.41 18.45
N ASN A 19 15.38 -11.21 17.96
CA ASN A 19 15.27 -10.93 16.52
C ASN A 19 16.57 -11.04 15.73
N ARG A 20 17.73 -10.98 16.39
CA ARG A 20 19.08 -11.14 15.79
C ARG A 20 19.34 -10.21 14.59
N TYR A 21 19.02 -8.95 14.72
CA TYR A 21 19.34 -7.95 13.71
C TYR A 21 20.85 -7.74 13.57
N THR A 22 21.31 -7.32 12.40
CA THR A 22 22.72 -7.06 12.11
C THR A 22 22.90 -5.76 11.32
N GLY A 23 24.04 -5.10 11.48
CA GLY A 23 24.41 -3.91 10.70
C GLY A 23 23.43 -2.74 10.87
N GLU A 24 22.94 -2.17 9.78
CA GLU A 24 21.97 -1.06 9.79
C GLU A 24 20.62 -1.46 10.40
N GLN A 25 20.18 -2.70 10.20
CA GLN A 25 18.94 -3.22 10.79
C GLN A 25 19.00 -3.18 12.32
N GLU A 26 20.15 -3.53 12.90
CA GLU A 26 20.36 -3.49 14.35
C GLU A 26 20.32 -2.05 14.88
N LYS A 27 20.94 -1.11 14.19
CA LYS A 27 20.90 0.32 14.58
C LYS A 27 19.47 0.87 14.60
N VAL A 28 18.71 0.57 13.56
CA VAL A 28 17.30 0.98 13.44
C VAL A 28 16.43 0.33 14.51
N ALA A 29 16.54 -0.98 14.67
CA ALA A 29 15.81 -1.73 15.71
C ALA A 29 16.15 -1.22 17.10
N LYS A 30 17.44 -0.97 17.36
CA LYS A 30 17.92 -0.40 18.63
C LYS A 30 17.32 0.97 18.90
N ALA A 31 17.34 1.87 17.92
CA ALA A 31 16.74 3.20 18.07
C ALA A 31 15.22 3.12 18.36
N LEU A 32 14.50 2.17 17.78
CA LEU A 32 13.07 1.99 18.04
C LEU A 32 12.79 1.39 19.43
N PHE A 33 13.54 0.38 19.84
CA PHE A 33 13.31 -0.31 21.11
C PHE A 33 13.84 0.45 22.31
N ASP A 34 15.00 1.08 22.23
CA ASP A 34 15.58 1.92 23.30
C ASP A 34 14.65 3.11 23.62
N ASN A 35 13.93 3.61 22.60
CA ASN A 35 12.93 4.66 22.75
C ASN A 35 11.53 4.16 23.14
N SER A 36 11.42 2.86 23.48
CA SER A 36 10.20 2.24 24.03
C SER A 36 8.97 2.30 23.15
N CYS A 37 9.14 2.38 21.81
CA CYS A 37 8.04 2.43 20.84
C CYS A 37 7.15 1.19 20.92
N GLN A 38 7.72 0.05 21.31
CA GLN A 38 7.04 -1.25 21.40
C GLN A 38 5.88 -1.29 22.41
N TYR A 39 5.90 -0.46 23.46
CA TYR A 39 4.85 -0.51 24.48
C TYR A 39 3.47 -0.13 23.95
N CYS A 40 3.40 0.81 23.00
CA CYS A 40 2.14 1.25 22.43
C CYS A 40 1.91 0.71 21.00
N HIS A 41 2.96 0.27 20.31
CA HIS A 41 2.90 -0.08 18.89
C HIS A 41 3.16 -1.56 18.58
N SER A 42 3.32 -2.42 19.61
CA SER A 42 3.40 -3.88 19.48
C SER A 42 2.35 -4.58 20.33
N PRO A 43 1.65 -5.60 19.81
CA PRO A 43 0.54 -6.24 20.53
C PRO A 43 0.98 -7.18 21.66
N SER A 44 2.24 -7.62 21.66
CA SER A 44 2.76 -8.68 22.53
C SER A 44 3.90 -8.26 23.46
N THR A 45 4.16 -6.96 23.60
CA THR A 45 5.23 -6.46 24.46
C THR A 45 4.88 -6.59 25.94
N PRO A 46 5.77 -7.12 26.78
CA PRO A 46 5.59 -7.11 28.24
C PRO A 46 5.46 -5.67 28.76
N LEU A 47 4.41 -5.41 29.52
CA LEU A 47 4.13 -4.06 30.02
C LEU A 47 4.73 -3.85 31.42
N PRO A 48 5.12 -2.60 31.76
CA PRO A 48 5.62 -2.26 33.08
C PRO A 48 4.57 -2.51 34.16
N PHE A 49 5.04 -2.70 35.41
CA PHE A 49 4.19 -3.12 36.55
C PHE A 49 2.99 -2.18 36.80
N TYR A 50 3.13 -0.88 36.53
CA TYR A 50 2.07 0.11 36.73
C TYR A 50 0.89 -0.04 35.76
N SER A 51 1.05 -0.81 34.68
CA SER A 51 -0.05 -1.15 33.77
C SER A 51 -1.19 -1.92 34.44
N LYS A 52 -0.94 -2.47 35.64
CA LYS A 52 -1.91 -3.18 36.47
C LYS A 52 -2.61 -2.27 37.47
N PHE A 53 -2.25 -0.99 37.56
CA PHE A 53 -2.87 -0.07 38.50
C PHE A 53 -4.17 0.51 37.90
N PRO A 54 -5.23 0.65 38.71
CA PRO A 54 -6.44 1.34 38.27
C PRO A 54 -6.11 2.74 37.70
N ILE A 55 -6.93 3.20 36.78
CA ILE A 55 -6.77 4.51 36.07
C ILE A 55 -5.55 4.56 35.16
N VAL A 56 -4.34 4.31 35.67
CA VAL A 56 -3.10 4.34 34.86
C VAL A 56 -3.09 3.20 33.87
N GLY A 57 -3.50 2.00 34.30
CA GLY A 57 -3.60 0.84 33.43
C GLY A 57 -4.65 1.03 32.34
N ASP A 58 -5.83 1.55 32.68
CA ASP A 58 -6.90 1.84 31.71
C ASP A 58 -6.44 2.87 30.67
N GLN A 59 -5.75 3.93 31.12
CA GLN A 59 -5.19 4.94 30.22
C GLN A 59 -4.12 4.32 29.31
N MET A 60 -3.26 3.47 29.83
CA MET A 60 -2.23 2.79 29.04
C MET A 60 -2.86 1.86 28.01
N GLN A 61 -3.90 1.10 28.36
CA GLN A 61 -4.63 0.26 27.42
C GLN A 61 -5.27 1.08 26.29
N SER A 62 -5.86 2.24 26.61
CA SER A 62 -6.38 3.16 25.61
C SER A 62 -5.28 3.68 24.68
N ASP A 63 -4.12 4.05 25.23
CA ASP A 63 -2.98 4.51 24.42
C ASP A 63 -2.42 3.41 23.52
N ILE A 64 -2.37 2.16 24.00
CA ILE A 64 -1.96 0.99 23.21
C ILE A 64 -2.95 0.74 22.07
N GLN A 65 -4.25 0.75 22.35
CA GLN A 65 -5.27 0.58 21.31
C GLN A 65 -5.16 1.65 20.21
N ASN A 66 -4.99 2.91 20.60
CA ASN A 66 -4.79 4.01 19.66
C ASN A 66 -3.47 3.88 18.90
N GLY A 67 -2.40 3.49 19.58
CA GLY A 67 -1.09 3.25 18.98
C GLY A 67 -1.13 2.15 17.93
N LEU A 68 -1.73 1.00 18.26
CA LEU A 68 -1.86 -0.15 17.34
C LEU A 68 -2.75 0.15 16.12
N ARG A 69 -3.75 1.02 16.27
CA ARG A 69 -4.59 1.47 15.14
C ARG A 69 -3.84 2.42 14.22
N ALA A 70 -3.02 3.29 14.78
CA ALA A 70 -2.29 4.30 14.01
C ALA A 70 -1.05 3.73 13.31
N PHE A 71 -0.32 2.84 13.96
CA PHE A 71 0.97 2.33 13.50
C PHE A 71 1.31 0.98 14.15
N ARG A 72 1.92 0.08 13.40
CA ARG A 72 2.30 -1.27 13.84
C ARG A 72 3.80 -1.45 13.76
N LEU A 73 4.48 -1.38 14.92
CA LEU A 73 5.93 -1.57 15.02
C LEU A 73 6.35 -3.01 14.65
N ASP A 74 5.56 -4.00 14.99
CA ASP A 74 5.82 -5.41 14.64
C ASP A 74 5.94 -5.61 13.12
N ARG A 75 5.11 -4.95 12.32
CA ARG A 75 5.22 -4.95 10.84
C ARG A 75 6.50 -4.27 10.37
N LEU A 76 6.84 -3.13 10.97
CA LEU A 76 8.06 -2.40 10.63
C LEU A 76 9.31 -3.23 10.90
N VAL A 77 9.40 -3.87 12.08
CA VAL A 77 10.57 -4.69 12.44
C VAL A 77 10.64 -6.00 11.66
N GLU A 78 9.52 -6.56 11.22
CA GLU A 78 9.51 -7.64 10.24
C GLU A 78 10.09 -7.17 8.89
N GLY A 79 9.72 -5.98 8.46
CA GLY A 79 10.24 -5.33 7.27
C GLY A 79 11.72 -4.96 7.33
N LEU A 80 12.31 -4.84 8.53
CA LEU A 80 13.77 -4.70 8.66
C LEU A 80 14.51 -5.94 8.11
N LYS A 81 13.93 -7.12 8.22
CA LYS A 81 14.49 -8.37 7.71
C LYS A 81 14.18 -8.60 6.24
N ASP A 82 13.02 -8.10 5.80
CA ASP A 82 12.52 -8.22 4.43
C ASP A 82 11.91 -6.89 3.97
N PRO A 83 12.69 -6.01 3.30
CA PRO A 83 12.22 -4.71 2.86
C PRO A 83 10.96 -4.73 1.97
N SER A 84 10.66 -5.85 1.31
CA SER A 84 9.44 -6.00 0.49
C SER A 84 8.15 -5.95 1.31
N LYS A 85 8.25 -6.18 2.62
CA LYS A 85 7.13 -6.13 3.58
C LYS A 85 6.91 -4.74 4.21
N LEU A 86 7.79 -3.77 3.90
CA LEU A 86 7.68 -2.42 4.45
C LEU A 86 6.58 -1.63 3.73
N SER A 87 5.61 -1.18 4.50
CA SER A 87 4.57 -0.28 4.02
C SER A 87 5.10 1.16 3.90
N GLN A 88 4.88 1.79 2.75
CA GLN A 88 5.20 3.21 2.57
C GLN A 88 4.41 4.10 3.54
N ALA A 89 3.19 3.72 3.90
CA ALA A 89 2.39 4.44 4.88
C ALA A 89 2.99 4.33 6.30
N ASP A 90 3.48 3.17 6.71
CA ASP A 90 4.14 3.02 8.02
C ASP A 90 5.44 3.82 8.07
N LEU A 91 6.23 3.82 6.99
CA LEU A 91 7.42 4.66 6.87
C LEU A 91 7.07 6.17 6.91
N ALA A 92 5.99 6.58 6.26
CA ALA A 92 5.52 7.96 6.26
C ALA A 92 5.05 8.42 7.65
N LYS A 93 4.31 7.57 8.36
CA LYS A 93 3.88 7.83 9.75
C LYS A 93 5.08 7.98 10.69
N LEU A 94 6.06 7.06 10.59
CA LEU A 94 7.28 7.14 11.38
C LEU A 94 8.08 8.41 11.06
N GLN A 95 8.27 8.73 9.79
CA GLN A 95 8.95 9.95 9.37
C GLN A 95 8.31 11.20 9.99
N ARG A 96 6.98 11.35 9.87
CA ARG A 96 6.26 12.51 10.40
C ARG A 96 6.41 12.70 11.90
N VAL A 97 6.30 11.62 12.67
CA VAL A 97 6.42 11.73 14.13
C VAL A 97 7.85 12.05 14.56
N LEU A 98 8.86 11.60 13.83
CA LEU A 98 10.27 11.94 14.06
C LEU A 98 10.56 13.41 13.71
N GLU A 99 10.12 13.89 12.53
CA GLU A 99 10.29 15.27 12.08
C GLU A 99 9.64 16.27 13.06
N ASN A 100 8.44 15.96 13.54
CA ASN A 100 7.67 16.85 14.40
C ASN A 100 7.92 16.63 15.90
N ASN A 101 8.75 15.66 16.30
CA ASN A 101 9.01 15.29 17.71
C ASN A 101 7.72 14.96 18.50
N GLU A 102 6.75 14.31 17.86
CA GLU A 102 5.44 14.04 18.46
C GLU A 102 5.42 12.79 19.34
N MET A 103 6.32 11.85 19.08
CA MET A 103 6.44 10.59 19.84
C MET A 103 7.78 10.48 20.54
N PRO A 104 7.81 9.81 21.68
CA PRO A 104 6.67 9.37 22.50
C PRO A 104 5.87 10.54 23.08
N ILE A 105 4.58 10.29 23.37
CA ILE A 105 3.69 11.31 23.96
C ILE A 105 4.23 11.85 25.31
N ALA A 106 3.95 13.12 25.64
CA ALA A 106 4.52 13.80 26.79
C ALA A 106 4.30 13.04 28.12
N LYS A 107 3.08 12.54 28.36
CA LYS A 107 2.76 11.78 29.59
C LYS A 107 3.60 10.50 29.75
N PHE A 108 3.94 9.82 28.65
CA PHE A 108 4.79 8.64 28.68
C PHE A 108 6.24 9.03 29.05
N ARG A 109 6.77 10.08 28.43
CA ARG A 109 8.15 10.56 28.70
C ARG A 109 8.40 10.99 30.15
N HIS A 110 7.36 11.39 30.89
CA HIS A 110 7.49 11.73 32.31
C HIS A 110 7.82 10.50 33.19
N LEU A 111 7.38 9.32 32.79
CA LEU A 111 7.66 8.07 33.49
C LEU A 111 8.88 7.33 32.92
N HIS A 112 9.08 7.38 31.61
CA HIS A 112 10.11 6.69 30.87
C HIS A 112 11.18 7.68 30.38
N TRP A 113 12.11 8.01 31.25
CA TRP A 113 13.18 8.96 30.94
C TRP A 113 14.16 8.37 29.92
N GLY A 114 14.48 9.14 28.90
CA GLY A 114 15.34 8.69 27.82
C GLY A 114 14.60 7.94 26.71
N SER A 115 13.25 7.90 26.74
CA SER A 115 12.44 7.27 25.68
C SER A 115 12.25 8.18 24.45
N LYS A 116 12.83 9.37 24.43
CA LYS A 116 12.79 10.24 23.24
C LYS A 116 14.05 10.00 22.41
N PRO A 117 13.91 9.72 21.09
CA PRO A 117 15.06 9.60 20.22
C PRO A 117 15.95 10.83 20.29
N ASP A 118 17.25 10.63 20.45
CA ASP A 118 18.22 11.69 20.33
C ASP A 118 18.42 12.10 18.85
N GLU A 119 19.15 13.17 18.59
CA GLU A 119 19.34 13.67 17.23
C GLU A 119 20.11 12.68 16.32
N GLN A 120 21.00 11.86 16.90
CA GLN A 120 21.74 10.84 16.12
C GLN A 120 20.82 9.67 15.73
N GLU A 121 20.03 9.18 16.68
CA GLU A 121 19.00 8.15 16.43
C GLU A 121 17.96 8.63 15.42
N LYS A 122 17.49 9.87 15.57
CA LYS A 122 16.53 10.48 14.65
C LYS A 122 17.10 10.58 13.24
N VAL A 123 18.32 11.06 13.07
CA VAL A 123 18.99 11.13 11.77
C VAL A 123 19.19 9.73 11.18
N ALA A 124 19.58 8.74 11.99
CA ALA A 124 19.76 7.37 11.54
C ALA A 124 18.43 6.77 11.04
N LEU A 125 17.34 6.95 11.78
CA LEU A 125 16.00 6.50 11.39
C LEU A 125 15.52 7.18 10.10
N LEU A 126 15.67 8.50 9.98
CA LEU A 126 15.27 9.24 8.78
C LEU A 126 16.11 8.84 7.55
N ASN A 127 17.41 8.62 7.72
CA ASN A 127 18.26 8.15 6.62
C ASN A 127 17.87 6.74 6.16
N TRP A 128 17.59 5.84 7.11
CA TRP A 128 17.10 4.50 6.77
C TRP A 128 15.78 4.54 6.03
N ILE A 129 14.80 5.34 6.49
CA ILE A 129 13.51 5.54 5.81
C ILE A 129 13.73 6.01 4.37
N ARG A 130 14.63 6.98 4.17
CA ARG A 130 14.98 7.52 2.85
C ARG A 130 15.53 6.44 1.91
N GLU A 131 16.47 5.64 2.39
CA GLU A 131 17.07 4.58 1.57
C GLU A 131 16.05 3.47 1.21
N VAL A 132 15.22 3.05 2.18
CA VAL A 132 14.14 2.07 1.92
C VAL A 132 13.14 2.63 0.90
N ARG A 133 12.75 3.90 1.03
CA ARG A 133 11.83 4.53 0.07
C ARG A 133 12.42 4.57 -1.34
N LYS A 134 13.69 4.91 -1.49
CA LYS A 134 14.36 4.87 -2.80
C LYS A 134 14.32 3.49 -3.44
N MET A 135 14.53 2.42 -2.65
CA MET A 135 14.50 1.05 -3.16
C MET A 135 13.10 0.57 -3.56
N SER A 136 12.06 1.12 -2.95
CA SER A 136 10.66 0.71 -3.21
C SER A 136 9.96 1.53 -4.29
N LEU A 137 10.55 2.64 -4.74
CA LEU A 137 10.01 3.41 -5.85
C LEU A 137 10.33 2.73 -7.19
N PRO A 138 9.42 2.84 -8.18
CA PRO A 138 9.71 2.39 -9.54
C PRO A 138 11.01 3.00 -10.05
N LYS A 139 11.86 2.20 -10.69
CA LYS A 139 13.17 2.63 -11.21
C LYS A 139 13.04 3.78 -12.23
N GLU A 140 11.93 3.82 -12.91
CA GLU A 140 11.56 4.81 -13.91
C GLU A 140 11.07 6.13 -13.30
N THR A 141 11.01 6.26 -11.97
CA THR A 141 10.58 7.49 -11.30
C THR A 141 11.70 8.54 -11.41
N PRO A 142 11.52 9.60 -12.18
CA PRO A 142 12.55 10.63 -12.35
C PRO A 142 12.67 11.51 -11.09
N ASN A 143 13.89 11.96 -10.78
CA ASN A 143 14.15 12.95 -9.73
C ASN A 143 13.50 12.64 -8.37
N VAL A 144 13.72 11.43 -7.89
CA VAL A 144 13.19 10.97 -6.59
C VAL A 144 13.70 11.84 -5.45
N ASP A 145 12.81 12.64 -4.87
CA ASP A 145 13.01 13.27 -3.57
C ASP A 145 12.50 12.31 -2.49
N ALA A 146 13.39 11.50 -1.93
CA ALA A 146 13.04 10.46 -0.97
C ALA A 146 12.55 10.99 0.39
N ASP A 147 12.67 12.28 0.66
CA ASP A 147 12.09 12.93 1.83
C ASP A 147 10.60 13.27 1.62
N ARG A 148 10.15 13.29 0.39
CA ARG A 148 8.76 13.58 0.06
C ARG A 148 7.90 12.32 0.22
N LEU A 149 6.78 12.44 0.92
CA LEU A 149 5.85 11.31 1.14
C LEU A 149 5.03 10.97 -0.10
N VAL A 150 4.60 11.97 -0.86
CA VAL A 150 3.90 11.80 -2.14
C VAL A 150 4.92 11.92 -3.27
N GLN A 151 4.93 10.94 -4.16
CA GLN A 151 5.87 10.84 -5.28
C GLN A 151 5.16 11.06 -6.62
N PRO A 152 5.82 11.62 -7.64
CA PRO A 152 5.23 11.74 -8.96
C PRO A 152 5.05 10.35 -9.60
N ILE A 153 4.02 10.20 -10.41
CA ILE A 153 3.83 9.00 -11.23
C ILE A 153 4.98 8.92 -12.24
N PRO A 154 5.65 7.75 -12.40
CA PRO A 154 6.68 7.56 -13.41
C PRO A 154 6.09 7.65 -14.83
N ASP A 155 6.92 8.03 -15.80
CA ASP A 155 6.48 8.17 -17.18
C ASP A 155 6.09 6.82 -17.82
N SER A 156 6.65 5.73 -17.33
CA SER A 156 6.35 4.35 -17.75
C SER A 156 6.61 3.36 -16.64
N ILE A 157 6.11 2.14 -16.80
CA ILE A 157 6.47 0.96 -16.02
C ILE A 157 7.05 -0.05 -17.01
N ALA A 158 8.10 -0.78 -16.60
CA ALA A 158 8.67 -1.82 -17.44
C ALA A 158 7.64 -2.92 -17.74
N THR A 159 7.36 -3.14 -19.02
CA THR A 159 6.43 -4.13 -19.55
C THR A 159 6.99 -4.78 -20.82
N ASP A 160 6.41 -5.88 -21.22
CA ASP A 160 6.65 -6.55 -22.50
C ASP A 160 5.58 -6.09 -23.50
N GLU A 161 5.96 -5.34 -24.52
CA GLU A 161 5.02 -4.74 -25.49
C GLU A 161 4.14 -5.78 -26.19
N ALA A 162 4.67 -6.96 -26.53
CA ALA A 162 3.91 -8.00 -27.19
C ALA A 162 2.84 -8.60 -26.23
N LYS A 163 3.19 -8.78 -24.97
CA LYS A 163 2.25 -9.24 -23.94
C LYS A 163 1.22 -8.16 -23.59
N VAL A 164 1.61 -6.89 -23.60
CA VAL A 164 0.68 -5.75 -23.45
C VAL A 164 -0.36 -5.75 -24.55
N ALA A 165 0.02 -6.00 -25.81
CA ALA A 165 -0.94 -6.07 -26.92
C ALA A 165 -1.95 -7.21 -26.73
N LEU A 166 -1.49 -8.39 -26.35
CA LEU A 166 -2.38 -9.53 -26.02
C LEU A 166 -3.29 -9.22 -24.83
N GLY A 167 -2.78 -8.57 -23.82
CA GLY A 167 -3.54 -8.15 -22.63
C GLY A 167 -4.60 -7.09 -22.96
N HIS A 168 -4.28 -6.15 -23.85
CA HIS A 168 -5.24 -5.18 -24.36
C HIS A 168 -6.42 -5.90 -25.04
N ASP A 169 -6.15 -6.82 -25.95
CA ASP A 169 -7.20 -7.55 -26.65
C ASP A 169 -8.08 -8.35 -25.67
N LEU A 170 -7.46 -9.01 -24.68
CA LEU A 170 -8.18 -9.73 -23.63
C LEU A 170 -9.03 -8.80 -22.74
N TYR A 171 -8.58 -7.59 -22.45
CA TYR A 171 -9.32 -6.62 -21.64
C TYR A 171 -10.65 -6.21 -22.28
N PHE A 172 -10.71 -6.21 -23.62
CA PHE A 172 -11.89 -5.92 -24.40
C PHE A 172 -12.59 -7.17 -24.96
N ASP A 173 -12.23 -8.36 -24.47
CA ASP A 173 -12.75 -9.61 -25.01
C ASP A 173 -13.92 -10.17 -24.17
N GLY A 174 -15.07 -10.27 -24.77
CA GLY A 174 -16.27 -10.85 -24.15
C GLY A 174 -16.17 -12.36 -23.86
N ARG A 175 -15.23 -13.08 -24.50
CA ARG A 175 -15.02 -14.53 -24.27
C ARG A 175 -14.62 -14.87 -22.84
N LEU A 176 -14.18 -13.89 -22.07
CA LEU A 176 -13.93 -14.06 -20.64
C LEU A 176 -15.22 -14.20 -19.82
N SER A 177 -16.37 -13.72 -20.32
CA SER A 177 -17.66 -13.84 -19.64
C SER A 177 -18.45 -15.07 -20.08
N GLY A 178 -19.47 -15.44 -19.29
CA GLY A 178 -20.29 -16.64 -19.53
C GLY A 178 -21.08 -16.62 -20.82
N ASP A 179 -21.55 -15.43 -21.23
CA ASP A 179 -22.40 -15.24 -22.42
C ASP A 179 -21.82 -14.30 -23.49
N GLY A 180 -20.57 -13.82 -23.28
CA GLY A 180 -19.91 -12.88 -24.18
C GLY A 180 -20.30 -11.41 -23.99
N SER A 181 -21.18 -11.08 -23.07
CA SER A 181 -21.75 -9.72 -22.92
C SER A 181 -20.92 -8.78 -22.07
N ILE A 182 -20.07 -9.29 -21.18
CA ILE A 182 -19.28 -8.51 -20.22
C ILE A 182 -17.80 -8.62 -20.55
N GLN A 183 -17.11 -7.47 -20.53
CA GLN A 183 -15.67 -7.31 -20.70
C GLN A 183 -15.12 -6.57 -19.48
N CYS A 184 -13.80 -6.54 -19.25
CA CYS A 184 -13.21 -5.71 -18.20
C CYS A 184 -13.59 -4.24 -18.38
N HIS A 185 -13.54 -3.75 -19.63
CA HIS A 185 -13.95 -2.39 -20.00
C HIS A 185 -15.43 -2.07 -19.68
N THR A 186 -16.31 -3.04 -19.51
CA THR A 186 -17.71 -2.79 -19.15
C THR A 186 -17.82 -2.03 -17.82
N CYS A 187 -17.06 -2.43 -16.82
CA CYS A 187 -17.02 -1.80 -15.49
C CYS A 187 -15.84 -0.84 -15.31
N HIS A 188 -14.77 -1.01 -16.07
CA HIS A 188 -13.55 -0.22 -15.98
C HIS A 188 -13.33 0.62 -17.25
N GLN A 189 -14.26 1.56 -17.52
CA GLN A 189 -14.27 2.38 -18.73
C GLN A 189 -13.15 3.42 -18.69
N LEU A 190 -12.21 3.33 -19.62
CA LEU A 190 -11.01 4.18 -19.63
C LEU A 190 -11.33 5.67 -19.87
N ASP A 191 -12.36 5.96 -20.67
CA ASP A 191 -12.86 7.31 -20.93
C ASP A 191 -13.63 7.94 -19.78
N LYS A 192 -13.96 7.13 -18.75
CA LYS A 192 -14.65 7.58 -17.52
C LYS A 192 -13.79 7.58 -16.26
N GLY A 193 -12.47 7.52 -16.44
CA GLY A 193 -11.53 7.49 -15.33
C GLY A 193 -11.26 6.07 -14.81
N GLY A 194 -11.44 5.03 -15.66
CA GLY A 194 -11.20 3.63 -15.31
C GLY A 194 -12.30 3.00 -14.46
N VAL A 195 -13.52 3.59 -14.45
CA VAL A 195 -14.69 3.15 -13.69
C VAL A 195 -15.96 3.31 -14.52
N ASP A 196 -17.08 2.71 -14.12
CA ASP A 196 -18.39 2.90 -14.76
C ASP A 196 -19.22 4.06 -14.18
N ARG A 197 -18.73 4.66 -13.08
CA ARG A 197 -19.39 5.75 -12.31
C ARG A 197 -20.74 5.36 -11.72
N LEU A 198 -20.95 4.08 -11.46
CA LEU A 198 -22.13 3.57 -10.77
C LEU A 198 -21.82 3.31 -9.29
N ASP A 199 -22.82 3.41 -8.42
CA ASP A 199 -22.70 3.03 -7.01
C ASP A 199 -22.30 1.56 -6.86
N THR A 200 -22.84 0.70 -7.74
CA THR A 200 -22.45 -0.69 -7.90
C THR A 200 -22.51 -1.07 -9.36
N SER A 201 -21.50 -1.79 -9.85
CA SER A 201 -21.44 -2.22 -11.25
C SER A 201 -22.53 -3.23 -11.58
N THR A 202 -22.90 -3.26 -12.86
CA THR A 202 -23.87 -4.22 -13.41
C THR A 202 -23.13 -5.29 -14.21
N GLY A 203 -23.19 -6.53 -13.76
CA GLY A 203 -22.61 -7.67 -14.45
C GLY A 203 -23.61 -8.47 -15.29
N ILE A 204 -23.25 -9.72 -15.53
CA ILE A 204 -24.03 -10.66 -16.35
C ILE A 204 -25.48 -10.77 -15.85
N ASP A 205 -26.42 -10.95 -16.76
CA ASP A 205 -27.87 -11.01 -16.48
C ASP A 205 -28.44 -9.78 -15.75
N GLY A 206 -27.75 -8.62 -15.78
CA GLY A 206 -28.17 -7.44 -15.08
C GLY A 206 -27.95 -7.50 -13.56
N LYS A 207 -27.20 -8.48 -13.05
CA LYS A 207 -26.89 -8.64 -11.64
C LYS A 207 -26.04 -7.47 -11.12
N LYS A 208 -26.23 -7.12 -9.87
CA LYS A 208 -25.49 -6.03 -9.22
C LYS A 208 -24.42 -6.57 -8.29
N GLY A 209 -23.23 -6.00 -8.37
CA GLY A 209 -22.15 -6.22 -7.41
C GLY A 209 -22.46 -5.57 -6.06
N PRO A 210 -21.73 -5.93 -4.98
CA PRO A 210 -21.94 -5.37 -3.64
C PRO A 210 -21.30 -4.00 -3.45
N ILE A 211 -20.37 -3.61 -4.29
CA ILE A 211 -19.57 -2.36 -4.18
C ILE A 211 -19.33 -1.78 -5.59
N ASN A 212 -18.87 -0.53 -5.65
CA ASN A 212 -18.44 0.11 -6.89
C ASN A 212 -17.14 -0.50 -7.42
N ALA A 213 -16.95 -0.44 -8.74
CA ALA A 213 -15.68 -0.78 -9.37
C ALA A 213 -14.62 0.27 -9.00
N PRO A 214 -13.45 -0.12 -8.42
CA PRO A 214 -12.34 0.80 -8.25
C PRO A 214 -11.73 1.15 -9.60
N THR A 215 -11.04 2.30 -9.67
CA THR A 215 -10.33 2.66 -10.90
C THR A 215 -9.20 1.67 -11.21
N VAL A 216 -9.01 1.35 -12.49
CA VAL A 216 -7.86 0.60 -13.00
C VAL A 216 -6.65 1.49 -13.23
N PHE A 217 -6.84 2.82 -13.32
CA PHE A 217 -5.70 3.73 -13.46
C PHE A 217 -4.84 3.74 -12.21
N ASN A 218 -3.54 3.62 -12.43
CA ASN A 218 -2.50 3.58 -11.39
C ASN A 218 -2.60 2.39 -10.41
N ALA A 219 -3.47 1.40 -10.70
CA ALA A 219 -3.65 0.22 -9.86
C ALA A 219 -2.37 -0.62 -9.73
N ALA A 220 -1.47 -0.55 -10.71
CA ALA A 220 -0.15 -1.18 -10.69
C ALA A 220 0.74 -0.74 -9.51
N PHE A 221 0.46 0.41 -8.90
CA PHE A 221 1.21 0.92 -7.76
C PHE A 221 0.61 0.51 -6.41
N ASN A 222 -0.54 -0.15 -6.38
CA ASN A 222 -1.12 -0.67 -5.16
C ASN A 222 -0.33 -1.89 -4.67
N PHE A 223 -0.13 -2.01 -3.36
CA PHE A 223 0.60 -3.13 -2.77
C PHE A 223 -0.19 -4.45 -2.80
N VAL A 224 -1.53 -4.39 -2.95
CA VAL A 224 -2.46 -5.49 -3.16
C VAL A 224 -3.66 -4.99 -3.97
N GLN A 225 -4.45 -5.90 -4.53
CA GLN A 225 -5.62 -5.57 -5.34
C GLN A 225 -6.92 -5.97 -4.63
N PHE A 226 -8.05 -5.43 -5.09
CA PHE A 226 -9.37 -5.38 -4.47
C PHE A 226 -9.42 -4.52 -3.19
N TRP A 227 -10.63 -4.14 -2.78
CA TRP A 227 -10.86 -3.35 -1.56
C TRP A 227 -10.42 -4.06 -0.27
N ASP A 228 -10.45 -5.39 -0.27
CA ASP A 228 -10.06 -6.25 0.86
C ASP A 228 -8.63 -6.80 0.74
N GLY A 229 -7.94 -6.50 -0.36
CA GLY A 229 -6.55 -6.92 -0.58
C GLY A 229 -6.35 -8.42 -0.80
N ARG A 230 -7.38 -9.14 -1.25
CA ARG A 230 -7.32 -10.61 -1.41
C ARG A 230 -6.49 -11.07 -2.61
N ALA A 231 -6.08 -10.19 -3.51
CA ALA A 231 -5.19 -10.51 -4.62
C ALA A 231 -3.85 -9.78 -4.48
N ALA A 232 -2.77 -10.51 -4.74
CA ALA A 232 -1.40 -10.03 -4.53
C ALA A 232 -0.96 -9.01 -5.59
N ASP A 233 -1.42 -9.15 -6.82
CA ASP A 233 -1.06 -8.30 -7.96
C ASP A 233 -2.20 -8.25 -9.00
N LEU A 234 -1.98 -7.52 -10.11
CA LEU A 234 -2.96 -7.37 -11.18
C LEU A 234 -3.33 -8.70 -11.85
N ALA A 235 -2.36 -9.57 -12.09
CA ALA A 235 -2.60 -10.87 -12.70
C ALA A 235 -3.42 -11.79 -11.78
N ASP A 236 -3.17 -11.71 -10.47
CA ASP A 236 -3.95 -12.45 -9.47
C ASP A 236 -5.38 -11.89 -9.34
N GLN A 237 -5.53 -10.57 -9.43
CA GLN A 237 -6.83 -9.91 -9.45
C GLN A 237 -7.67 -10.36 -10.65
N ALA A 238 -7.08 -10.39 -11.85
CA ALA A 238 -7.77 -10.77 -13.09
C ALA A 238 -8.33 -12.20 -13.08
N LYS A 239 -7.90 -13.06 -12.15
CA LYS A 239 -8.46 -14.42 -11.98
C LYS A 239 -9.88 -14.44 -11.42
N GLY A 240 -10.29 -13.41 -10.70
CA GLY A 240 -11.57 -13.39 -9.97
C GLY A 240 -12.79 -13.10 -10.83
N PRO A 241 -12.87 -11.92 -11.47
CA PRO A 241 -14.05 -11.45 -12.18
C PRO A 241 -14.63 -12.40 -13.24
N PRO A 242 -13.83 -13.10 -14.07
CA PRO A 242 -14.36 -13.97 -15.13
C PRO A 242 -15.29 -15.07 -14.62
N THR A 243 -15.00 -15.65 -13.45
CA THR A 243 -15.81 -16.73 -12.87
C THR A 243 -16.75 -16.27 -11.76
N ASN A 244 -16.76 -14.97 -11.43
CA ASN A 244 -17.68 -14.44 -10.43
C ASN A 244 -19.12 -14.40 -11.00
N PRO A 245 -20.11 -15.06 -10.36
CA PRO A 245 -21.46 -15.23 -10.87
C PRO A 245 -22.29 -13.93 -10.92
N VAL A 246 -21.82 -12.85 -10.28
CA VAL A 246 -22.47 -11.51 -10.34
C VAL A 246 -21.69 -10.51 -11.18
N GLU A 247 -20.51 -10.90 -11.72
CA GLU A 247 -19.69 -10.06 -12.59
C GLU A 247 -19.71 -10.60 -14.03
N MET A 248 -18.81 -11.52 -14.40
CA MET A 248 -18.69 -12.03 -15.77
C MET A 248 -19.29 -13.43 -15.94
N GLY A 249 -19.49 -14.21 -14.88
CA GLY A 249 -20.34 -15.40 -14.83
C GLY A 249 -19.92 -16.60 -15.66
N SER A 250 -18.66 -16.72 -16.09
CA SER A 250 -18.17 -17.97 -16.70
C SER A 250 -18.22 -19.10 -15.68
N HIS A 251 -18.56 -20.30 -16.13
CA HIS A 251 -18.72 -21.46 -15.27
C HIS A 251 -17.38 -21.88 -14.63
N SER A 252 -16.31 -21.89 -15.43
CA SER A 252 -14.98 -22.25 -14.95
C SER A 252 -13.87 -21.61 -15.80
N TRP A 253 -12.65 -21.62 -15.30
CA TRP A 253 -11.49 -21.23 -16.08
C TRP A 253 -11.17 -22.23 -17.20
N ASP A 254 -11.51 -23.51 -17.03
CA ASP A 254 -11.31 -24.51 -18.08
C ASP A 254 -12.19 -24.21 -19.29
N ASP A 255 -13.44 -23.77 -19.07
CA ASP A 255 -14.33 -23.35 -20.16
C ASP A 255 -13.82 -22.08 -20.87
N ILE A 256 -13.25 -21.13 -20.10
CA ILE A 256 -12.64 -19.93 -20.69
C ILE A 256 -11.46 -20.32 -21.57
N VAL A 257 -10.52 -21.10 -21.03
CA VAL A 257 -9.33 -21.57 -21.77
C VAL A 257 -9.76 -22.32 -23.04
N ALA A 258 -10.73 -23.22 -22.94
CA ALA A 258 -11.22 -23.97 -24.12
C ALA A 258 -11.76 -23.04 -25.22
N ARG A 259 -12.47 -21.96 -24.87
CA ARG A 259 -12.94 -20.96 -25.84
C ARG A 259 -11.80 -20.26 -26.59
N PHE A 260 -10.72 -19.94 -25.90
CA PHE A 260 -9.54 -19.33 -26.51
C PHE A 260 -8.70 -20.35 -27.31
N GLU A 261 -8.63 -21.60 -26.87
CA GLU A 261 -7.94 -22.66 -27.61
C GLU A 261 -8.65 -23.08 -28.91
N MET A 262 -9.97 -22.89 -28.99
CA MET A 262 -10.74 -23.14 -30.22
C MET A 262 -10.53 -22.08 -31.30
N ASP A 263 -10.03 -20.89 -30.93
CA ASP A 263 -9.67 -19.84 -31.87
C ASP A 263 -8.22 -20.01 -32.31
N GLU A 264 -8.04 -20.63 -33.47
CA GLU A 264 -6.70 -20.96 -34.02
C GLU A 264 -5.87 -19.69 -34.32
N GLU A 265 -6.50 -18.57 -34.66
CA GLU A 265 -5.81 -17.30 -34.91
C GLU A 265 -5.33 -16.70 -33.59
N PHE A 266 -6.18 -16.57 -32.60
CA PHE A 266 -5.80 -16.14 -31.26
C PHE A 266 -4.68 -17.03 -30.68
N LYS A 267 -4.86 -18.35 -30.71
CA LYS A 267 -3.92 -19.32 -30.18
C LYS A 267 -2.56 -19.19 -30.84
N LYS A 268 -2.49 -19.06 -32.15
CA LYS A 268 -1.24 -18.88 -32.90
C LYS A 268 -0.50 -17.61 -32.48
N GLU A 269 -1.20 -16.49 -32.31
CA GLU A 269 -0.57 -15.24 -31.88
C GLU A 269 -0.15 -15.34 -30.42
N PHE A 270 -1.01 -15.87 -29.55
CA PHE A 270 -0.74 -16.00 -28.12
C PHE A 270 0.48 -16.89 -27.82
N LEU A 271 0.64 -18.01 -28.56
CA LEU A 271 1.76 -18.94 -28.39
C LEU A 271 3.12 -18.41 -28.90
N LYS A 272 3.17 -17.21 -29.49
CA LYS A 272 4.44 -16.54 -29.76
C LYS A 272 5.07 -16.01 -28.47
N GLU A 273 4.24 -15.59 -27.50
CA GLU A 273 4.66 -14.92 -26.28
C GLU A 273 4.53 -15.78 -25.02
N TYR A 274 3.69 -16.80 -25.08
CA TYR A 274 3.41 -17.72 -23.97
C TYR A 274 3.53 -19.18 -24.40
N PRO A 275 4.01 -20.08 -23.53
CA PRO A 275 4.19 -21.49 -23.89
C PRO A 275 2.88 -22.25 -24.09
N GLN A 276 1.79 -21.74 -23.50
CA GLN A 276 0.46 -22.38 -23.57
C GLN A 276 -0.63 -21.37 -23.20
N VAL A 277 -1.88 -21.65 -23.59
CA VAL A 277 -3.06 -20.90 -23.16
C VAL A 277 -3.55 -21.50 -21.85
N THR A 278 -3.41 -20.76 -20.77
CA THR A 278 -3.87 -21.15 -19.42
C THR A 278 -4.47 -19.97 -18.69
N LYS A 279 -5.13 -20.23 -17.57
CA LYS A 279 -5.58 -19.19 -16.65
C LYS A 279 -4.46 -18.21 -16.30
N GLU A 280 -3.30 -18.74 -15.92
CA GLU A 280 -2.15 -17.95 -15.47
C GLU A 280 -1.59 -17.08 -16.60
N THR A 281 -1.49 -17.61 -17.82
CA THR A 281 -0.93 -16.85 -18.95
C THR A 281 -1.91 -15.81 -19.48
N LEU A 282 -3.21 -16.11 -19.51
CA LEU A 282 -4.25 -15.13 -19.87
C LEU A 282 -4.31 -13.98 -18.88
N THR A 283 -4.33 -14.29 -17.58
CA THR A 283 -4.39 -13.25 -16.54
C THR A 283 -3.07 -12.45 -16.42
N HIS A 284 -1.92 -13.10 -16.70
CA HIS A 284 -0.65 -12.39 -16.78
C HIS A 284 -0.65 -11.38 -17.93
N ALA A 285 -1.17 -11.72 -19.10
CA ALA A 285 -1.26 -10.78 -20.22
C ALA A 285 -2.16 -9.58 -19.86
N ILE A 286 -3.31 -9.83 -19.22
CA ILE A 286 -4.19 -8.75 -18.75
C ILE A 286 -3.43 -7.85 -17.76
N GLY A 287 -2.71 -8.41 -16.80
CA GLY A 287 -1.91 -7.64 -15.83
C GLY A 287 -0.80 -6.82 -16.51
N GLU A 288 -0.14 -7.33 -17.57
CA GLU A 288 0.85 -6.57 -18.35
C GLU A 288 0.21 -5.35 -19.03
N TYR A 289 -0.98 -5.50 -19.58
CA TYR A 289 -1.73 -4.37 -20.14
C TYR A 289 -2.13 -3.36 -19.06
N GLU A 290 -2.68 -3.81 -17.93
CA GLU A 290 -3.10 -2.93 -16.85
C GLU A 290 -1.96 -2.13 -16.23
N LYS A 291 -0.71 -2.62 -16.26
CA LYS A 291 0.48 -1.85 -15.89
C LYS A 291 0.68 -0.60 -16.75
N THR A 292 0.19 -0.59 -17.98
CA THR A 292 0.28 0.58 -18.86
C THR A 292 -0.78 1.64 -18.56
N LEU A 293 -1.79 1.30 -17.76
CA LEU A 293 -2.89 2.19 -17.39
C LEU A 293 -2.46 3.15 -16.26
N ILE A 294 -1.46 3.97 -16.53
CA ILE A 294 -0.95 5.00 -15.62
C ILE A 294 -1.25 6.39 -16.16
N THR A 295 -1.27 7.38 -15.26
CA THR A 295 -1.64 8.77 -15.59
C THR A 295 -0.51 9.74 -15.27
N PRO A 296 0.68 9.61 -15.90
CA PRO A 296 1.83 10.45 -15.61
C PRO A 296 1.64 11.88 -16.13
N ASN A 297 2.50 12.79 -15.64
CA ASN A 297 2.61 14.15 -16.14
C ASN A 297 1.37 15.05 -15.96
N SER A 298 0.53 14.73 -14.95
CA SER A 298 -0.46 15.69 -14.47
C SER A 298 0.21 16.99 -14.01
N ASP A 299 -0.55 18.08 -13.86
CA ASP A 299 -0.03 19.31 -13.28
C ASP A 299 0.60 19.09 -11.91
N PHE A 300 0.02 18.18 -11.13
CA PHE A 300 0.55 17.82 -9.83
C PHE A 300 1.87 17.04 -9.95
N ASP A 301 1.98 16.08 -10.88
CA ASP A 301 3.25 15.37 -11.14
C ASP A 301 4.34 16.34 -11.58
N ARG A 302 4.03 17.27 -12.49
CA ARG A 302 4.98 18.31 -12.92
C ARG A 302 5.46 19.16 -11.76
N TYR A 303 4.54 19.57 -10.87
CA TYR A 303 4.88 20.30 -9.65
C TYR A 303 5.80 19.47 -8.74
N LEU A 304 5.52 18.19 -8.55
CA LEU A 304 6.35 17.28 -7.77
C LEU A 304 7.73 17.06 -8.43
N LYS A 305 7.81 17.05 -9.76
CA LYS A 305 9.06 16.98 -10.53
C LYS A 305 9.85 18.30 -10.52
N GLY A 306 9.30 19.38 -9.94
CA GLY A 306 10.00 20.67 -9.73
C GLY A 306 9.48 21.87 -10.53
N ASP A 307 8.50 21.69 -11.41
CA ASP A 307 7.85 22.79 -12.13
C ASP A 307 6.91 23.56 -11.19
N LYS A 308 7.43 24.59 -10.53
CA LYS A 308 6.66 25.41 -9.57
C LYS A 308 5.52 26.20 -10.20
N THR A 309 5.46 26.28 -11.53
CA THR A 309 4.41 26.99 -12.26
C THR A 309 3.25 26.09 -12.66
N ALA A 310 3.38 24.78 -12.49
CA ALA A 310 2.37 23.79 -12.87
C ALA A 310 1.08 23.88 -12.05
N LEU A 311 1.15 24.38 -10.82
CA LEU A 311 0.00 24.56 -9.93
C LEU A 311 -0.28 26.05 -9.67
N THR A 312 -1.55 26.39 -9.50
CA THR A 312 -1.97 27.69 -8.99
C THR A 312 -1.63 27.81 -7.49
N GLU A 313 -1.55 29.06 -6.98
CA GLU A 313 -1.33 29.30 -5.55
C GLU A 313 -2.38 28.60 -4.66
N GLN A 314 -3.64 28.55 -5.11
CA GLN A 314 -4.70 27.87 -4.39
C GLN A 314 -4.46 26.34 -4.30
N GLN A 315 -4.01 25.71 -5.39
CA GLN A 315 -3.68 24.28 -5.42
C GLN A 315 -2.46 23.98 -4.54
N VAL A 316 -1.42 24.81 -4.59
CA VAL A 316 -0.25 24.71 -3.70
C VAL A 316 -0.68 24.80 -2.23
N ARG A 317 -1.52 25.78 -1.88
CA ARG A 317 -2.05 25.91 -0.52
C ARG A 317 -2.87 24.69 -0.10
N GLY A 318 -3.66 24.11 -1.01
CA GLY A 318 -4.40 22.87 -0.78
C GLY A 318 -3.45 21.69 -0.44
N TYR A 319 -2.36 21.57 -1.18
CA TYR A 319 -1.34 20.54 -0.90
C TYR A 319 -0.62 20.78 0.43
N GLU A 320 -0.32 22.03 0.78
CA GLU A 320 0.26 22.34 2.11
C GLU A 320 -0.71 21.98 3.25
N LEU A 321 -2.01 22.28 3.11
CA LEU A 321 -3.02 21.84 4.08
C LEU A 321 -3.13 20.32 4.18
N PHE A 322 -3.06 19.61 3.07
CA PHE A 322 -3.04 18.14 3.03
C PHE A 322 -1.89 17.57 3.86
N LYS A 323 -0.69 18.16 3.74
CA LYS A 323 0.49 17.80 4.55
C LYS A 323 0.32 18.20 6.02
N GLN A 324 -0.18 19.42 6.31
CA GLN A 324 -0.40 19.90 7.68
C GLN A 324 -1.38 19.03 8.45
N HIS A 325 -2.43 18.54 7.77
CA HIS A 325 -3.42 17.62 8.34
C HIS A 325 -2.97 16.17 8.32
N LYS A 326 -1.73 15.89 7.93
CA LYS A 326 -1.12 14.53 7.91
C LYS A 326 -1.87 13.54 7.00
N CYS A 327 -2.63 14.03 6.03
CA CYS A 327 -3.32 13.16 5.08
C CYS A 327 -2.32 12.34 4.25
N ASP A 328 -1.14 12.92 3.98
CA ASP A 328 -0.04 12.31 3.25
C ASP A 328 0.64 11.12 3.98
N THR A 329 0.30 10.86 5.25
CA THR A 329 0.82 9.68 5.96
C THR A 329 0.13 8.37 5.55
N CYS A 330 -1.16 8.44 5.18
CA CYS A 330 -1.91 7.33 4.60
C CYS A 330 -1.99 7.46 3.06
N HIS A 331 -2.22 8.69 2.58
CA HIS A 331 -2.22 9.02 1.16
C HIS A 331 -0.81 9.32 0.66
N THR A 332 0.07 8.33 0.72
CA THR A 332 1.50 8.40 0.40
C THR A 332 1.83 7.64 -0.89
N GLY A 333 3.08 7.73 -1.33
CA GLY A 333 3.61 7.02 -2.50
C GLY A 333 3.18 7.62 -3.82
N VAL A 334 3.32 6.84 -4.88
CA VAL A 334 3.12 7.26 -6.27
C VAL A 334 1.62 7.50 -6.58
N ALA A 335 0.74 6.63 -6.08
CA ALA A 335 -0.70 6.72 -6.31
C ALA A 335 -1.47 7.46 -5.21
N MET A 336 -0.79 8.12 -4.28
CA MET A 336 -1.39 8.79 -3.12
C MET A 336 -2.32 7.88 -2.30
N GLY A 337 -1.95 6.62 -2.14
CA GLY A 337 -2.71 5.59 -1.43
C GLY A 337 -2.38 4.19 -1.92
N GLY A 338 -3.15 3.20 -1.47
CA GLY A 338 -2.93 1.79 -1.84
C GLY A 338 -1.62 1.20 -1.32
N GLN A 339 -1.10 1.71 -0.20
CA GLN A 339 0.22 1.35 0.34
C GLN A 339 0.14 0.66 1.71
N SER A 340 -1.05 0.49 2.27
CA SER A 340 -1.26 -0.18 3.55
C SER A 340 -2.71 -0.58 3.74
N TYR A 341 -2.94 -1.53 4.67
CA TYR A 341 -4.26 -1.74 5.26
C TYR A 341 -4.49 -0.72 6.36
N GLU A 342 -5.59 0.00 6.30
CA GLU A 342 -5.97 0.98 7.32
C GLU A 342 -7.31 0.60 7.99
N TYR A 343 -7.44 0.97 9.26
CA TYR A 343 -8.72 0.79 9.96
C TYR A 343 -9.77 1.78 9.43
N MET A 344 -10.87 1.26 8.92
CA MET A 344 -12.03 2.11 8.61
C MET A 344 -12.58 2.73 9.91
N GLY A 345 -12.91 4.02 9.84
CA GLY A 345 -13.42 4.73 11.00
C GLY A 345 -12.38 5.20 12.00
N LEU A 346 -11.08 5.29 11.62
CA LEU A 346 -10.02 5.80 12.51
C LEU A 346 -10.32 7.22 13.02
N TYR A 347 -10.88 8.09 12.17
CA TYR A 347 -11.21 9.49 12.46
C TYR A 347 -12.72 9.78 12.49
N GLY A 348 -13.55 8.81 12.22
CA GLY A 348 -15.00 8.92 12.22
C GLY A 348 -15.67 7.58 11.93
N ASP A 349 -16.88 7.38 12.44
CA ASP A 349 -17.64 6.16 12.20
C ASP A 349 -18.48 6.33 10.94
N TYR A 350 -18.04 5.73 9.84
CA TYR A 350 -18.68 5.83 8.52
C TYR A 350 -19.85 4.83 8.35
N PHE A 351 -20.05 3.94 9.31
CA PHE A 351 -21.07 2.88 9.23
C PHE A 351 -22.23 3.10 10.24
N LYS A 352 -22.30 4.24 10.88
CA LYS A 352 -23.43 4.64 11.74
C LYS A 352 -24.50 5.37 10.98
#